data_2f0fe92bdc82b840fc3ee6df12424d61
#
_entry.id   2f0fe92bdc82b840fc3ee6df12424d61
#
_cell.length_a   1.000
_cell.length_b   1.000
_cell.length_c   1.000
_cell.angle_alpha   90.00
_cell.angle_beta   90.00
_cell.angle_gamma   90.00
#
_symmetry.space_group_name_H-M   'P 1'
#
loop_
_entity.id
_entity.type
_entity.pdbx_description
1 polymer ?
#
loop_
_entity_poly.entity_id
_entity_poly.type
_entity_poly.pdbx_seq_one_letter_code
_entity_poly.pdbx_strand_id
1 'polypeptide(L)'
;MADTSIFVKLVETEAELESAISIRFRVFVAEQNVPPEEELDEEDAAATHVVALHHGSIVGTGRLLSRDPAVAVIGRMAVDKSWRRQGVGGLILEFLEDEARTQGMRQSVLHAQEYVKSFYAAHGYREHGDPFMEVDIPHIEMRKDL
;
A
#
# COMPACT_ATOMS: atom_id res chain seq x y z
N MET A 1 -21.18 -2.89 -20.54
CA MET A 1 -20.60 -2.71 -19.20
C MET A 1 -19.08 -2.64 -19.32
N ALA A 2 -18.48 -1.70 -18.61
CA ALA A 2 -17.02 -1.65 -18.55
C ALA A 2 -16.49 -2.85 -17.75
N ASP A 3 -15.45 -3.48 -18.28
CA ASP A 3 -14.77 -4.55 -17.56
C ASP A 3 -13.80 -3.90 -16.57
N THR A 4 -14.08 -4.08 -15.27
CA THR A 4 -13.26 -3.55 -14.17
C THR A 4 -12.57 -4.67 -13.40
N SER A 5 -12.37 -5.84 -14.02
CA SER A 5 -11.71 -6.98 -13.39
C SER A 5 -10.29 -6.63 -12.96
N ILE A 6 -9.99 -6.87 -11.69
CA ILE A 6 -8.68 -6.61 -11.11
C ILE A 6 -8.09 -7.91 -10.58
N PHE A 7 -6.84 -8.15 -10.91
CA PHE A 7 -6.07 -9.29 -10.42
C PHE A 7 -4.89 -8.77 -9.60
N VAL A 8 -4.81 -9.16 -8.33
CA VAL A 8 -3.71 -8.77 -7.44
C VAL A 8 -2.76 -9.95 -7.28
N LYS A 9 -1.47 -9.69 -7.37
CA LYS A 9 -0.44 -10.72 -7.28
C LYS A 9 0.82 -10.18 -6.63
N LEU A 10 1.68 -11.10 -6.16
CA LEU A 10 3.03 -10.75 -5.75
C LEU A 10 3.85 -10.33 -6.97
N VAL A 11 4.72 -9.34 -6.78
CA VAL A 11 5.71 -8.97 -7.81
C VAL A 11 6.67 -10.14 -7.98
N GLU A 12 6.85 -10.58 -9.24
CA GLU A 12 7.72 -11.72 -9.57
C GLU A 12 8.87 -11.33 -10.50
N THR A 13 8.76 -10.20 -11.19
CA THR A 13 9.74 -9.78 -12.19
C THR A 13 10.23 -8.36 -11.90
N GLU A 14 11.43 -8.06 -12.40
CA GLU A 14 12.00 -6.71 -12.31
C GLU A 14 11.12 -5.69 -13.03
N ALA A 15 10.54 -6.07 -14.18
CA ALA A 15 9.64 -5.20 -14.93
C ALA A 15 8.38 -4.85 -14.13
N GLU A 16 7.82 -5.80 -13.40
CA GLU A 16 6.68 -5.54 -12.52
C GLU A 16 7.05 -4.58 -11.39
N LEU A 17 8.23 -4.77 -10.80
CA LEU A 17 8.70 -3.87 -9.75
C LEU A 17 8.91 -2.46 -10.28
N GLU A 18 9.49 -2.31 -11.45
CA GLU A 18 9.67 -1.00 -12.09
C GLU A 18 8.33 -0.31 -12.33
N SER A 19 7.32 -1.05 -12.79
CA SER A 19 5.98 -0.52 -13.00
C SER A 19 5.33 -0.10 -11.69
N ALA A 20 5.52 -0.88 -10.63
CA ALA A 20 5.02 -0.55 -9.29
C ALA A 20 5.66 0.76 -8.79
N ILE A 21 6.96 0.88 -8.93
CA ILE A 21 7.70 2.08 -8.51
C ILE A 21 7.25 3.29 -9.34
N SER A 22 7.01 3.10 -10.64
CA SER A 22 6.50 4.17 -11.50
C SER A 22 5.16 4.72 -10.99
N ILE A 23 4.25 3.85 -10.57
CA ILE A 23 2.97 4.28 -9.97
C ILE A 23 3.22 5.05 -8.68
N ARG A 24 4.14 4.58 -7.83
CA ARG A 24 4.49 5.27 -6.59
C ARG A 24 4.97 6.69 -6.85
N PHE A 25 5.82 6.87 -7.87
CA PHE A 25 6.31 8.20 -8.23
C PHE A 25 5.20 9.09 -8.76
N ARG A 26 4.29 8.56 -9.58
CA ARG A 26 3.15 9.35 -10.06
C ARG A 26 2.25 9.81 -8.92
N VAL A 27 2.00 8.94 -7.95
CA VAL A 27 1.08 9.25 -6.84
C VAL A 27 1.77 10.08 -5.76
N PHE A 28 2.90 9.61 -5.26
CA PHE A 28 3.52 10.25 -4.09
C PHE A 28 4.38 11.44 -4.46
N VAL A 29 5.13 11.36 -5.53
CA VAL A 29 6.00 12.46 -5.95
C VAL A 29 5.23 13.51 -6.77
N ALA A 30 4.61 13.09 -7.87
CA ALA A 30 3.95 14.05 -8.77
C ALA A 30 2.67 14.64 -8.20
N GLU A 31 1.81 13.83 -7.55
CA GLU A 31 0.55 14.34 -7.01
C GLU A 31 0.69 14.91 -5.60
N GLN A 32 1.49 14.27 -4.73
CA GLN A 32 1.56 14.62 -3.30
C GLN A 32 2.81 15.39 -2.91
N ASN A 33 3.70 15.65 -3.86
CA ASN A 33 4.93 16.43 -3.66
C ASN A 33 5.90 15.80 -2.64
N VAL A 34 5.88 14.49 -2.47
CA VAL A 34 6.89 13.79 -1.68
C VAL A 34 8.23 13.92 -2.40
N PRO A 35 9.32 14.28 -1.70
CA PRO A 35 10.64 14.35 -2.35
C PRO A 35 11.01 12.99 -2.98
N PRO A 36 11.49 12.98 -4.23
CA PRO A 36 11.82 11.73 -4.90
C PRO A 36 12.82 10.87 -4.12
N GLU A 37 13.76 11.49 -3.45
CA GLU A 37 14.79 10.81 -2.64
C GLU A 37 14.22 10.13 -1.38
N GLU A 38 13.01 10.49 -0.97
CA GLU A 38 12.35 9.88 0.18
C GLU A 38 11.36 8.78 -0.21
N GLU A 39 10.96 8.72 -1.49
CA GLU A 39 9.99 7.72 -1.95
C GLU A 39 10.60 6.33 -2.01
N LEU A 40 11.75 6.18 -2.64
CA LEU A 40 12.52 4.94 -2.59
C LEU A 40 13.34 4.92 -1.31
N ASP A 41 13.30 3.81 -0.58
CA ASP A 41 14.04 3.67 0.66
C ASP A 41 14.77 2.32 0.72
N GLU A 42 15.60 2.15 1.75
CA GLU A 42 16.41 0.94 1.91
C GLU A 42 15.53 -0.31 2.15
N GLU A 43 14.32 -0.12 2.64
CA GLU A 43 13.41 -1.21 2.95
C GLU A 43 12.81 -1.86 1.70
N ASP A 44 12.86 -1.19 0.57
CA ASP A 44 12.28 -1.71 -0.67
C ASP A 44 12.93 -3.04 -1.10
N ALA A 45 14.21 -3.22 -0.84
CA ALA A 45 14.91 -4.45 -1.22
C ALA A 45 14.44 -5.68 -0.45
N ALA A 46 14.02 -5.51 0.80
CA ALA A 46 13.58 -6.60 1.67
C ALA A 46 12.05 -6.74 1.71
N ALA A 47 11.31 -5.82 1.10
CA ALA A 47 9.85 -5.79 1.16
C ALA A 47 9.21 -6.83 0.25
N THR A 48 8.01 -7.25 0.64
CA THR A 48 7.11 -7.97 -0.26
C THR A 48 6.30 -6.93 -1.01
N HIS A 49 6.41 -6.92 -2.33
CA HIS A 49 5.67 -5.98 -3.20
C HIS A 49 4.53 -6.71 -3.89
N VAL A 50 3.39 -6.03 -4.01
CA VAL A 50 2.25 -6.55 -4.77
C VAL A 50 1.84 -5.54 -5.84
N VAL A 51 1.22 -6.06 -6.90
CA VAL A 51 0.68 -5.24 -7.98
C VAL A 51 -0.75 -5.66 -8.26
N ALA A 52 -1.57 -4.68 -8.62
CA ALA A 52 -2.92 -4.89 -9.11
C ALA A 52 -2.93 -4.66 -10.61
N LEU A 53 -3.49 -5.62 -11.36
CA LEU A 53 -3.49 -5.59 -12.82
C LEU A 53 -4.91 -5.57 -13.37
N HIS A 54 -5.08 -4.84 -14.45
CA HIS A 54 -6.26 -4.89 -15.29
C HIS A 54 -5.82 -5.24 -16.70
N HIS A 55 -6.20 -6.43 -17.17
CA HIS A 55 -5.79 -6.94 -18.49
C HIS A 55 -4.30 -6.79 -18.76
N GLY A 56 -3.48 -7.15 -17.77
CA GLY A 56 -2.03 -7.12 -17.88
C GLY A 56 -1.37 -5.77 -17.61
N SER A 57 -2.15 -4.71 -17.47
CA SER A 57 -1.63 -3.38 -17.12
C SER A 57 -1.65 -3.19 -15.62
N ILE A 58 -0.53 -2.74 -15.06
CA ILE A 58 -0.44 -2.48 -13.62
C ILE A 58 -1.10 -1.15 -13.31
N VAL A 59 -2.10 -1.19 -12.41
CA VAL A 59 -2.91 -0.02 -12.05
C VAL A 59 -2.81 0.35 -10.57
N GLY A 60 -2.15 -0.47 -9.78
CA GLY A 60 -1.95 -0.21 -8.36
C GLY A 60 -0.84 -1.05 -7.78
N THR A 61 -0.38 -0.68 -6.58
CA THR A 61 0.71 -1.37 -5.89
C THR A 61 0.58 -1.21 -4.38
N GLY A 62 1.31 -2.03 -3.64
CA GLY A 62 1.44 -1.92 -2.19
C GLY A 62 2.67 -2.68 -1.73
N ARG A 63 3.07 -2.43 -0.48
CA ARG A 63 4.29 -3.00 0.09
C ARG A 63 4.02 -3.54 1.48
N LEU A 64 4.60 -4.70 1.79
CA LEU A 64 4.55 -5.34 3.09
C LEU A 64 5.96 -5.46 3.65
N LEU A 65 6.15 -4.94 4.86
CA LEU A 65 7.39 -5.09 5.62
C LEU A 65 7.08 -5.89 6.89
N SER A 66 8.10 -6.54 7.45
CA SER A 66 8.04 -7.20 8.74
C SER A 66 8.80 -6.36 9.77
N ARG A 67 8.09 -5.76 10.73
CA ARG A 67 8.73 -5.02 11.83
C ARG A 67 9.40 -6.00 12.80
N ASP A 68 8.69 -7.09 13.07
CA ASP A 68 9.18 -8.28 13.76
C ASP A 68 8.36 -9.47 13.22
N PRO A 69 8.66 -10.71 13.60
CA PRO A 69 7.98 -11.86 13.02
C PRO A 69 6.45 -11.83 13.12
N ALA A 70 5.89 -11.09 14.07
CA ALA A 70 4.45 -11.06 14.33
C ALA A 70 3.76 -9.81 13.77
N VAL A 71 4.50 -8.77 13.37
CA VAL A 71 3.92 -7.47 13.02
C VAL A 71 4.24 -7.07 11.58
N ALA A 72 3.19 -6.98 10.78
CA ALA A 72 3.25 -6.48 9.42
C ALA A 72 3.19 -4.96 9.41
N VAL A 73 3.98 -4.33 8.55
CA VAL A 73 3.87 -2.90 8.27
C VAL A 73 3.50 -2.76 6.80
N ILE A 74 2.27 -2.34 6.55
CA ILE A 74 1.75 -2.15 5.20
C ILE A 74 1.91 -0.68 4.82
N GLY A 75 2.40 -0.43 3.62
CA GLY A 75 2.60 0.93 3.15
C GLY A 75 2.78 1.01 1.64
N ARG A 76 3.12 2.20 1.19
CA ARG A 76 3.34 2.48 -0.24
C ARG A 76 2.18 2.01 -1.11
N MET A 77 0.95 2.06 -0.57
CA MET A 77 -0.24 1.74 -1.35
C MET A 77 -0.57 2.90 -2.26
N ALA A 78 -0.63 2.63 -3.55
CA ALA A 78 -0.90 3.64 -4.56
C ALA A 78 -1.75 3.05 -5.66
N VAL A 79 -2.78 3.79 -6.07
CA VAL A 79 -3.67 3.42 -7.17
C VAL A 79 -3.62 4.52 -8.21
N ASP A 80 -3.44 4.13 -9.47
CA ASP A 80 -3.41 5.07 -10.58
C ASP A 80 -4.69 5.92 -10.56
N LYS A 81 -4.55 7.20 -10.85
CA LYS A 81 -5.64 8.19 -10.71
C LYS A 81 -6.91 7.76 -11.44
N SER A 82 -6.78 7.21 -12.63
CA SER A 82 -7.91 6.75 -13.44
C SER A 82 -8.62 5.53 -12.87
N TRP A 83 -8.01 4.84 -11.90
CA TRP A 83 -8.55 3.62 -11.30
C TRP A 83 -9.04 3.78 -9.86
N ARG A 84 -9.04 5.01 -9.34
CA ARG A 84 -9.51 5.28 -7.98
C ARG A 84 -11.02 5.17 -7.88
N ARG A 85 -11.52 4.91 -6.66
CA ARG A 85 -12.93 4.76 -6.32
C ARG A 85 -13.59 3.56 -7.01
N GLN A 86 -12.79 2.56 -7.39
CA GLN A 86 -13.27 1.32 -8.03
C GLN A 86 -12.90 0.08 -7.22
N GLY A 87 -12.48 0.25 -5.96
CA GLY A 87 -12.19 -0.85 -5.05
C GLY A 87 -10.78 -1.44 -5.17
N VAL A 88 -9.92 -0.88 -6.00
CA VAL A 88 -8.56 -1.41 -6.21
C VAL A 88 -7.75 -1.37 -4.91
N GLY A 89 -7.80 -0.26 -4.19
CA GLY A 89 -7.08 -0.13 -2.91
C GLY A 89 -7.48 -1.19 -1.89
N GLY A 90 -8.77 -1.47 -1.80
CA GLY A 90 -9.29 -2.51 -0.89
C GLY A 90 -8.77 -3.90 -1.25
N LEU A 91 -8.73 -4.23 -2.54
CA LEU A 91 -8.19 -5.51 -3.01
C LEU A 91 -6.70 -5.65 -2.71
N ILE A 92 -5.94 -4.57 -2.89
CA ILE A 92 -4.51 -4.55 -2.55
C ILE A 92 -4.32 -4.77 -1.05
N LEU A 93 -5.07 -4.04 -0.22
CA LEU A 93 -4.95 -4.15 1.23
C LEU A 93 -5.28 -5.57 1.71
N GLU A 94 -6.37 -6.14 1.23
CA GLU A 94 -6.78 -7.49 1.59
C GLU A 94 -5.72 -8.53 1.18
N PHE A 95 -5.14 -8.38 -0.01
CA PHE A 95 -4.09 -9.28 -0.45
C PHE A 95 -2.84 -9.18 0.43
N LEU A 96 -2.44 -7.97 0.80
CA LEU A 96 -1.30 -7.76 1.69
C LEU A 96 -1.56 -8.36 3.08
N GLU A 97 -2.78 -8.23 3.60
CA GLU A 97 -3.16 -8.84 4.87
C GLU A 97 -3.10 -10.36 4.81
N ASP A 98 -3.61 -10.95 3.73
CA ASP A 98 -3.57 -12.39 3.55
C ASP A 98 -2.13 -12.89 3.41
N GLU A 99 -1.29 -12.16 2.71
CA GLU A 99 0.14 -12.49 2.61
C GLU A 99 0.83 -12.41 3.98
N ALA A 100 0.49 -11.39 4.77
CA ALA A 100 1.00 -11.27 6.13
C ALA A 100 0.61 -12.48 6.99
N ARG A 101 -0.65 -12.91 6.90
CA ARG A 101 -1.11 -14.12 7.61
C ARG A 101 -0.34 -15.36 7.17
N THR A 102 -0.11 -15.50 5.87
CA THR A 102 0.67 -16.61 5.31
C THR A 102 2.09 -16.64 5.88
N GLN A 103 2.67 -15.47 6.13
CA GLN A 103 4.01 -15.35 6.72
C GLN A 103 4.01 -15.48 8.25
N GLY A 104 2.85 -15.73 8.87
CA GLY A 104 2.73 -15.92 10.31
C GLY A 104 2.55 -14.66 11.12
N MET A 105 2.32 -13.52 10.47
CA MET A 105 2.08 -12.26 11.16
C MET A 105 0.68 -12.21 11.75
N ARG A 106 0.53 -11.55 12.91
CA ARG A 106 -0.73 -11.51 13.65
C ARG A 106 -1.30 -10.11 13.81
N GLN A 107 -0.55 -9.08 13.45
CA GLN A 107 -0.99 -7.70 13.53
C GLN A 107 -0.49 -6.95 12.31
N SER A 108 -1.34 -6.07 11.80
CA SER A 108 -0.98 -5.12 10.75
C SER A 108 -0.96 -3.73 11.34
N VAL A 109 0.11 -2.99 11.04
CA VAL A 109 0.29 -1.59 11.45
C VAL A 109 0.55 -0.79 10.18
N LEU A 110 -0.02 0.41 10.11
CA LEU A 110 0.25 1.30 8.99
C LEU A 110 0.20 2.75 9.46
N HIS A 111 0.81 3.63 8.67
CA HIS A 111 0.71 5.08 8.85
C HIS A 111 -0.24 5.62 7.79
N ALA A 112 -1.48 5.90 8.20
CA ALA A 112 -2.51 6.40 7.30
C ALA A 112 -2.41 7.91 7.18
N GLN A 113 -2.44 8.41 5.95
CA GLN A 113 -2.62 9.84 5.74
C GLN A 113 -4.00 10.21 6.29
N GLU A 114 -4.07 11.33 7.04
CA GLU A 114 -5.29 11.72 7.76
C GLU A 114 -6.53 11.76 6.86
N TYR A 115 -6.39 12.23 5.65
CA TYR A 115 -7.54 12.38 4.75
C TYR A 115 -8.09 11.06 4.20
N VAL A 116 -7.38 9.93 4.35
CA VAL A 116 -7.84 8.61 3.91
C VAL A 116 -8.02 7.61 5.05
N LYS A 117 -7.92 8.05 6.30
CA LYS A 117 -8.03 7.14 7.44
C LYS A 117 -9.37 6.40 7.50
N SER A 118 -10.45 7.00 6.99
CA SER A 118 -11.75 6.34 6.94
C SER A 118 -11.76 5.09 6.06
N PHE A 119 -10.95 5.08 5.00
CA PHE A 119 -10.77 3.89 4.17
C PHE A 119 -10.23 2.73 4.99
N TYR A 120 -9.19 2.99 5.80
CA TYR A 120 -8.61 1.94 6.65
C TYR A 120 -9.56 1.54 7.78
N ALA A 121 -10.28 2.50 8.36
CA ALA A 121 -11.28 2.21 9.39
C ALA A 121 -12.37 1.26 8.86
N ALA A 122 -12.79 1.46 7.62
CA ALA A 122 -13.76 0.58 6.96
C ALA A 122 -13.22 -0.85 6.78
N HIS A 123 -11.90 -1.03 6.77
CA HIS A 123 -11.24 -2.34 6.67
C HIS A 123 -10.82 -2.90 8.03
N GLY A 124 -11.32 -2.34 9.13
CA GLY A 124 -11.10 -2.88 10.47
C GLY A 124 -9.92 -2.29 11.23
N TYR A 125 -9.29 -1.26 10.71
CA TYR A 125 -8.18 -0.59 11.39
C TYR A 125 -8.69 0.41 12.41
N ARG A 126 -7.95 0.54 13.52
CA ARG A 126 -8.24 1.50 14.59
C ARG A 126 -7.07 2.43 14.78
N GLU A 127 -7.35 3.70 15.04
CA GLU A 127 -6.34 4.71 15.30
C GLU A 127 -5.58 4.41 16.60
N HIS A 128 -4.29 4.70 16.60
CA HIS A 128 -3.41 4.49 17.75
C HIS A 128 -2.46 5.69 17.89
N GLY A 129 -2.52 6.34 19.06
CA GLY A 129 -1.66 7.49 19.34
C GLY A 129 -2.18 8.78 18.71
N ASP A 130 -1.33 9.78 18.73
CA ASP A 130 -1.65 11.11 18.21
C ASP A 130 -1.25 11.26 16.75
N PRO A 131 -1.93 12.16 16.01
CA PRO A 131 -1.48 12.49 14.64
C PRO A 131 -0.04 13.03 14.64
N PHE A 132 0.66 12.75 13.55
CA PHE A 132 2.04 13.20 13.35
C PHE A 132 2.29 13.59 11.91
N MET A 133 3.35 14.33 11.67
CA MET A 133 3.74 14.73 10.32
C MET A 133 4.75 13.73 9.76
N GLU A 134 4.54 13.30 8.53
CA GLU A 134 5.46 12.44 7.78
C GLU A 134 5.50 12.97 6.36
N VAL A 135 6.69 13.28 5.84
CA VAL A 135 6.90 13.96 4.55
C VAL A 135 5.97 15.16 4.36
N ASP A 136 5.81 15.96 5.42
CA ASP A 136 4.95 17.15 5.48
C ASP A 136 3.46 16.88 5.23
N ILE A 137 3.01 15.65 5.46
CA ILE A 137 1.60 15.26 5.34
C ILE A 137 1.14 14.74 6.71
N PRO A 138 -0.03 15.18 7.22
CA PRO A 138 -0.56 14.64 8.47
C PRO A 138 -0.90 13.16 8.35
N HIS A 139 -0.42 12.37 9.31
CA HIS A 139 -0.63 10.93 9.39
C HIS A 139 -1.15 10.52 10.75
N ILE A 140 -1.74 9.34 10.84
CA ILE A 140 -2.11 8.67 12.08
C ILE A 140 -1.73 7.19 11.96
N GLU A 141 -1.13 6.64 13.02
CA GLU A 141 -0.87 5.20 13.05
C GLU A 141 -2.19 4.47 13.24
N MET A 142 -2.40 3.40 12.48
CA MET A 142 -3.58 2.55 12.60
C MET A 142 -3.17 1.10 12.69
N ARG A 143 -3.95 0.30 13.42
CA ARG A 143 -3.64 -1.10 13.72
C ARG A 143 -4.86 -1.99 13.53
N LYS A 144 -4.60 -3.22 13.13
CA LYS A 144 -5.61 -4.26 12.96
C LYS A 144 -5.02 -5.60 13.35
N ASP A 145 -5.76 -6.39 14.12
CA ASP A 145 -5.40 -7.79 14.38
C ASP A 145 -5.73 -8.63 13.15
N LEU A 146 -4.80 -9.50 12.79
CA LEU A 146 -4.95 -10.34 11.61
C LEU A 146 -5.47 -11.75 11.93
#